data_0f59305c1d51c1f40c7881adee9275b1
#
_entry.id   0f59305c1d51c1f40c7881adee9275b1
#
_cell.length_a   1.000
_cell.length_b   1.000
_cell.length_c   1.000
_cell.angle_alpha   90.00
_cell.angle_beta   90.00
_cell.angle_gamma   90.00
#
_symmetry.space_group_name_H-M   'P 1'
#
loop_
_entity.id
_entity.type
_entity.pdbx_description
1 polymer ?
#
loop_
_entity_poly.entity_id
_entity_poly.type
_entity_poly.pdbx_seq_one_letter_code
_entity_poly.pdbx_strand_id
1 'polypeptide(L)'
;MKATKLLIVFVTLLMVGTAFYGIIASDTPLGHSSQSGNVTSDVANSNAIKPGGTAIVLPSPYESFTDSFNPFSSSIYPNGIQSLIYEPMFQIDPLNGTTIPWLATSYAWSNGDLTLTVHLRQNVTFSNGMKFNASDVVFTFNLMKKYPALDSYSVWDYITSVSEVNQYEVQFTYKTPNVPSFYYLNLVLIVPKQIWQNVSNPVTYTNPKPIGTGPFVLTSVSSSEIELSANAHYWQPNEPHLSHIVYYAYTSNNAADLALEDGQVSWGGLFIPGLQKLYVSKDPANYGYYFGYETPVAEQMNNMRFPLNQTFFREAMGFAINRTKLYMQGEYGYETPALGLSLMESQSSVLNSTNLKLANYLSQYNVSLAKKILSEHGYTWNSKGQLVEPNGTLVPTMTIMTPAGWTDWDADISIISQEEAAIGITLTVVTPVYSTLYNDMQTGNYWIIQYSNTEWGPNPYYGFYGQYYDGGNVTPIGQTATTDWERFNSSTDGFSTYLQEYSKTTNVNDQNILINKMASIIMKNDPVVTTVNAAIWYEYNNKTIGGFPTANNNYWVGAPWQNPALEVVALHLFDRADQKPSVTVTPSKTPISNYIYGIIAAIVIIAAVAVSYAYINKNKKEKKFNK
;
A
#
# COMPACT_ATOMS: atom_id res chain seq x y z
N MET A 1 5.95 15.53 61.77
CA MET A 1 5.23 14.71 60.74
C MET A 1 4.63 15.48 59.58
N LYS A 2 4.30 16.76 59.65
CA LYS A 2 3.78 17.57 58.54
C LYS A 2 4.88 18.13 57.61
N ALA A 3 6.04 18.51 58.15
CA ALA A 3 7.14 19.05 57.36
C ALA A 3 7.83 18.03 56.45
N THR A 4 7.98 16.78 56.92
CA THR A 4 8.61 15.71 56.12
C THR A 4 7.73 15.22 54.97
N LYS A 5 6.39 15.33 55.08
CA LYS A 5 5.48 15.01 53.99
C LYS A 5 5.48 16.08 52.87
N LEU A 6 5.70 17.34 53.28
CA LEU A 6 5.78 18.45 52.31
C LEU A 6 7.10 18.41 51.54
N LEU A 7 8.19 18.02 52.19
CA LEU A 7 9.49 17.90 51.53
C LEU A 7 9.56 16.78 50.51
N ILE A 8 8.92 15.62 50.77
CA ILE A 8 8.88 14.49 49.81
C ILE A 8 8.03 14.84 48.59
N VAL A 9 6.90 15.53 48.75
CA VAL A 9 6.07 15.98 47.64
C VAL A 9 6.77 17.06 46.81
N PHE A 10 7.52 17.97 47.44
CA PHE A 10 8.26 19.02 46.73
C PHE A 10 9.47 18.49 45.95
N VAL A 11 10.20 17.51 46.49
CA VAL A 11 11.33 16.85 45.81
C VAL A 11 10.84 15.99 44.65
N THR A 12 9.70 15.31 44.77
CA THR A 12 9.11 14.52 43.67
C THR A 12 8.56 15.42 42.56
N LEU A 13 7.97 16.57 42.88
CA LEU A 13 7.53 17.56 41.89
C LEU A 13 8.72 18.27 41.19
N LEU A 14 9.82 18.54 41.91
CA LEU A 14 11.01 19.15 41.28
C LEU A 14 11.73 18.18 40.33
N MET A 15 11.78 16.87 40.63
CA MET A 15 12.41 15.87 39.74
C MET A 15 11.57 15.54 38.54
N VAL A 16 10.23 15.60 38.63
CA VAL A 16 9.33 15.44 37.45
C VAL A 16 9.36 16.71 36.62
N GLY A 17 9.45 17.89 37.20
CA GLY A 17 9.54 19.17 36.47
C GLY A 17 10.84 19.32 35.67
N THR A 18 11.97 18.82 36.18
CA THR A 18 13.26 18.88 35.45
C THR A 18 13.38 17.83 34.35
N ALA A 19 12.66 16.71 34.44
CA ALA A 19 12.58 15.72 33.36
C ALA A 19 11.68 16.18 32.21
N PHE A 20 10.65 17.01 32.47
CA PHE A 20 9.78 17.56 31.43
C PHE A 20 10.34 18.82 30.73
N TYR A 21 11.21 19.59 31.40
CA TYR A 21 11.84 20.78 30.78
C TYR A 21 12.99 20.43 29.81
N GLY A 22 13.49 19.19 29.81
CA GLY A 22 14.50 18.69 28.86
C GLY A 22 13.95 18.24 27.52
N ILE A 23 12.61 18.16 27.38
CA ILE A 23 11.96 17.63 26.15
C ILE A 23 11.38 18.76 25.26
N ILE A 24 11.33 20.02 25.74
CA ILE A 24 10.69 21.14 24.99
C ILE A 24 11.71 22.12 24.37
N ALA A 25 12.99 21.80 24.36
CA ALA A 25 14.01 22.68 23.79
C ALA A 25 14.78 22.01 22.64
N SER A 26 14.06 21.61 21.58
CA SER A 26 14.66 21.38 20.26
C SER A 26 13.61 21.51 19.14
N ASP A 27 12.84 22.61 19.15
CA ASP A 27 12.20 23.12 17.95
C ASP A 27 13.24 23.91 17.15
N THR A 28 13.97 23.24 16.27
CA THR A 28 14.60 23.88 15.14
C THR A 28 13.74 23.62 13.91
N PRO A 29 13.39 24.65 13.15
CA PRO A 29 12.63 24.46 11.90
C PRO A 29 13.47 23.62 10.94
N LEU A 30 12.87 22.59 10.38
CA LEU A 30 13.43 21.84 9.26
C LEU A 30 13.51 22.76 8.03
N GLY A 31 14.57 23.56 7.98
CA GLY A 31 15.00 24.18 6.74
C GLY A 31 15.52 23.06 5.84
N HIS A 32 14.96 22.98 4.62
CA HIS A 32 15.48 22.12 3.57
C HIS A 32 16.89 22.60 3.17
N SER A 33 17.91 22.07 3.84
CA SER A 33 19.28 22.11 3.34
C SER A 33 19.55 20.78 2.65
N SER A 34 19.78 20.85 1.34
CA SER A 34 20.39 19.81 0.55
C SER A 34 21.72 19.40 1.18
N GLN A 35 21.75 18.37 2.00
CA GLN A 35 23.01 17.71 2.34
C GLN A 35 23.32 16.68 1.28
N SER A 36 24.26 17.05 0.40
CA SER A 36 25.06 16.09 -0.35
C SER A 36 25.91 15.32 0.67
N GLY A 37 25.42 14.15 1.07
CA GLY A 37 26.24 13.18 1.79
C GLY A 37 27.34 12.69 0.85
N ASN A 38 28.56 13.18 1.01
CA ASN A 38 29.74 12.53 0.47
C ASN A 38 29.85 11.16 1.16
N VAL A 39 29.37 10.12 0.49
CA VAL A 39 29.78 8.76 0.79
C VAL A 39 31.22 8.65 0.31
N THR A 40 32.19 8.79 1.24
CA THR A 40 33.56 8.38 0.99
C THR A 40 33.54 6.88 0.77
N SER A 41 33.82 6.48 -0.46
CA SER A 41 34.04 5.09 -0.85
C SER A 41 35.28 4.57 -0.13
N ASP A 42 35.10 3.80 0.94
CA ASP A 42 36.14 2.86 1.36
C ASP A 42 36.25 1.77 0.28
N VAL A 43 37.22 1.92 -0.58
CA VAL A 43 37.67 0.89 -1.53
C VAL A 43 38.36 -0.19 -0.72
N ALA A 44 37.58 -1.12 -0.16
CA ALA A 44 38.11 -2.39 0.32
C ALA A 44 37.75 -3.47 -0.71
N ASN A 45 38.74 -4.12 -1.25
CA ASN A 45 38.78 -5.31 -2.09
C ASN A 45 37.40 -6.00 -2.24
N SER A 46 36.59 -5.59 -3.20
CA SER A 46 35.39 -6.30 -3.59
C SER A 46 35.79 -7.49 -4.46
N ASN A 47 35.79 -8.69 -3.91
CA ASN A 47 35.45 -9.83 -4.74
C ASN A 47 34.06 -9.55 -5.31
N ALA A 48 33.98 -9.16 -6.57
CA ALA A 48 32.72 -8.93 -7.24
C ALA A 48 31.86 -10.18 -7.06
N ILE A 49 30.69 -10.04 -6.42
CA ILE A 49 29.72 -11.13 -6.29
C ILE A 49 29.28 -11.45 -7.72
N LYS A 50 29.55 -12.68 -8.16
CA LYS A 50 29.02 -13.13 -9.46
C LYS A 50 27.51 -13.38 -9.28
N PRO A 51 26.67 -12.95 -10.22
CA PRO A 51 25.26 -13.35 -10.18
C PRO A 51 25.13 -14.86 -10.07
N GLY A 52 24.39 -15.32 -9.07
CA GLY A 52 24.18 -16.73 -8.78
C GLY A 52 22.75 -16.97 -8.29
N GLY A 53 22.31 -18.23 -8.34
CA GLY A 53 21.02 -18.65 -7.82
C GLY A 53 19.79 -18.22 -8.63
N THR A 54 18.67 -18.82 -8.25
CA THR A 54 17.36 -18.57 -8.85
C THR A 54 16.35 -18.33 -7.73
N ALA A 55 15.68 -17.20 -7.74
CA ALA A 55 14.51 -16.96 -6.90
C ALA A 55 13.25 -17.44 -7.62
N ILE A 56 12.48 -18.31 -6.96
CA ILE A 56 11.16 -18.73 -7.42
C ILE A 56 10.14 -17.87 -6.72
N VAL A 57 9.35 -17.13 -7.51
CA VAL A 57 8.41 -16.11 -7.04
C VAL A 57 6.98 -16.56 -7.30
N LEU A 58 6.13 -16.45 -6.30
CA LEU A 58 4.69 -16.64 -6.51
C LEU A 58 4.10 -15.47 -7.26
N PRO A 59 3.35 -15.72 -8.34
CA PRO A 59 2.65 -14.68 -9.05
C PRO A 59 1.39 -14.24 -8.29
N SER A 60 0.94 -13.02 -8.53
CA SER A 60 -0.38 -12.56 -8.18
C SER A 60 -0.94 -11.81 -9.39
N PRO A 61 -2.21 -11.99 -9.72
CA PRO A 61 -3.18 -12.99 -9.26
C PRO A 61 -2.90 -14.41 -9.79
N TYR A 62 -3.83 -15.37 -9.59
CA TYR A 62 -3.66 -16.77 -9.99
C TYR A 62 -4.31 -17.06 -11.34
N GLU A 63 -3.55 -16.88 -12.40
CA GLU A 63 -3.99 -17.12 -13.78
C GLU A 63 -2.85 -17.75 -14.61
N SER A 64 -3.17 -18.24 -15.81
CA SER A 64 -2.16 -18.64 -16.79
C SER A 64 -1.46 -17.42 -17.39
N PHE A 65 -0.16 -17.53 -17.63
CA PHE A 65 0.61 -16.43 -18.19
C PHE A 65 0.28 -16.20 -19.67
N THR A 66 0.42 -14.96 -20.09
CA THR A 66 0.32 -14.53 -21.49
C THR A 66 1.62 -13.89 -21.93
N ASP A 67 1.92 -13.98 -23.24
CA ASP A 67 3.10 -13.32 -23.82
C ASP A 67 2.81 -11.81 -24.03
N SER A 68 2.67 -11.10 -22.89
CA SER A 68 2.35 -9.68 -22.85
C SER A 68 3.13 -8.96 -21.77
N PHE A 69 4.00 -8.03 -22.19
CA PHE A 69 4.90 -7.26 -21.30
C PHE A 69 4.85 -5.75 -21.63
N ASN A 70 3.69 -5.25 -22.00
CA ASN A 70 3.47 -3.83 -22.23
C ASN A 70 3.40 -3.06 -20.89
N PRO A 71 4.37 -2.20 -20.53
CA PRO A 71 4.41 -1.55 -19.23
C PRO A 71 3.26 -0.56 -18.97
N PHE A 72 2.50 -0.21 -19.99
CA PHE A 72 1.31 0.64 -19.87
C PHE A 72 0.01 -0.14 -19.69
N SER A 73 0.05 -1.47 -19.75
CA SER A 73 -1.15 -2.28 -19.59
C SER A 73 -1.41 -2.59 -18.12
N SER A 74 -2.62 -2.33 -17.66
CA SER A 74 -3.08 -2.72 -16.32
C SER A 74 -3.37 -4.22 -16.18
N SER A 75 -3.40 -4.95 -17.31
CA SER A 75 -3.69 -6.38 -17.35
C SER A 75 -2.47 -7.26 -17.57
N ILE A 76 -1.26 -6.77 -17.25
CA ILE A 76 -0.05 -7.60 -17.27
C ILE A 76 -0.06 -8.55 -16.08
N TYR A 77 0.27 -9.80 -16.37
CA TYR A 77 0.36 -10.86 -15.39
C TYR A 77 1.72 -11.60 -15.50
N PRO A 78 2.43 -11.87 -14.41
CA PRO A 78 2.12 -11.48 -13.02
C PRO A 78 2.31 -9.99 -12.75
N ASN A 79 1.55 -9.48 -11.80
CA ASN A 79 1.72 -8.11 -11.33
C ASN A 79 3.15 -7.90 -10.81
N GLY A 80 3.72 -6.73 -11.03
CA GLY A 80 5.07 -6.39 -10.56
C GLY A 80 6.18 -6.70 -11.56
N ILE A 81 6.03 -7.67 -12.46
CA ILE A 81 7.08 -8.12 -13.38
C ILE A 81 7.63 -6.98 -14.26
N GLN A 82 6.81 -5.97 -14.57
CA GLN A 82 7.23 -4.83 -15.37
C GLN A 82 8.40 -4.08 -14.75
N SER A 83 8.42 -3.93 -13.42
CA SER A 83 9.47 -3.21 -12.70
C SER A 83 10.81 -3.95 -12.66
N LEU A 84 10.83 -5.24 -12.96
CA LEU A 84 12.08 -5.99 -13.14
C LEU A 84 12.71 -5.73 -14.52
N ILE A 85 11.93 -5.23 -15.49
CA ILE A 85 12.34 -4.99 -16.87
C ILE A 85 12.47 -3.50 -17.19
N TYR A 86 11.56 -2.68 -16.65
CA TYR A 86 11.50 -1.23 -16.87
C TYR A 86 11.62 -0.49 -15.56
N GLU A 87 12.17 0.70 -15.60
CA GLU A 87 12.42 1.50 -14.41
C GLU A 87 11.76 2.88 -14.47
N PRO A 88 11.37 3.44 -13.31
CA PRO A 88 10.90 4.83 -13.19
C PRO A 88 12.06 5.81 -13.07
N MET A 89 11.77 7.10 -13.05
CA MET A 89 12.77 8.14 -12.80
C MET A 89 13.30 8.10 -11.35
N PHE A 90 12.43 7.88 -10.39
CA PHE A 90 12.75 7.71 -8.97
C PHE A 90 11.97 6.54 -8.39
N GLN A 91 12.54 5.85 -7.42
CA GLN A 91 11.78 4.98 -6.52
C GLN A 91 11.23 5.81 -5.36
N ILE A 92 10.05 5.48 -4.87
CA ILE A 92 9.47 6.10 -3.68
C ILE A 92 9.22 4.99 -2.67
N ASP A 93 9.88 5.09 -1.52
CA ASP A 93 9.74 4.11 -0.45
C ASP A 93 8.29 4.08 0.05
N PRO A 94 7.56 2.99 -0.11
CA PRO A 94 6.16 2.91 0.29
C PRO A 94 5.96 2.93 1.81
N LEU A 95 7.01 2.66 2.61
CA LEU A 95 6.92 2.67 4.08
C LEU A 95 6.96 4.09 4.66
N ASN A 96 7.65 5.03 3.99
CA ASN A 96 7.90 6.35 4.57
C ASN A 96 7.85 7.52 3.59
N GLY A 97 7.61 7.26 2.29
CA GLY A 97 7.51 8.28 1.24
C GLY A 97 8.85 8.88 0.79
N THR A 98 9.99 8.33 1.23
CA THR A 98 11.30 8.83 0.82
C THR A 98 11.54 8.63 -0.66
N THR A 99 11.94 9.68 -1.37
CA THR A 99 12.31 9.64 -2.79
C THR A 99 13.77 9.18 -2.94
N ILE A 100 13.97 8.10 -3.70
CA ILE A 100 15.28 7.49 -3.94
C ILE A 100 15.67 7.73 -5.41
N PRO A 101 16.84 8.34 -5.68
CA PRO A 101 17.35 8.53 -7.03
C PRO A 101 17.48 7.19 -7.79
N TRP A 102 16.92 7.14 -9.02
CA TRP A 102 16.94 5.93 -9.86
C TRP A 102 17.45 6.24 -11.25
N LEU A 103 16.62 6.23 -12.32
CA LEU A 103 17.02 6.75 -13.64
C LEU A 103 17.26 8.26 -13.63
N ALA A 104 16.75 8.97 -12.63
CA ALA A 104 17.09 10.35 -12.32
C ALA A 104 17.96 10.43 -11.07
N THR A 105 18.75 11.49 -10.96
CA THR A 105 19.68 11.75 -9.85
C THR A 105 19.17 12.81 -8.89
N SER A 106 18.38 13.77 -9.40
CA SER A 106 17.81 14.86 -8.61
C SER A 106 16.66 15.53 -9.35
N TYR A 107 15.88 16.31 -8.61
CA TYR A 107 14.84 17.16 -9.17
C TYR A 107 14.76 18.49 -8.42
N ALA A 108 14.14 19.49 -9.06
CA ALA A 108 13.88 20.78 -8.45
C ALA A 108 12.56 21.38 -8.95
N TRP A 109 11.78 21.91 -8.01
CA TRP A 109 10.61 22.72 -8.30
C TRP A 109 10.97 24.19 -8.44
N SER A 110 10.33 24.88 -9.34
CA SER A 110 10.53 26.31 -9.60
C SER A 110 9.24 26.97 -10.12
N ASN A 111 9.26 28.28 -10.30
CA ASN A 111 8.14 29.04 -10.83
C ASN A 111 6.84 28.83 -10.03
N GLY A 112 6.93 28.84 -8.68
CA GLY A 112 5.78 28.60 -7.80
C GLY A 112 5.17 27.21 -8.00
N ASP A 113 6.01 26.19 -8.08
CA ASP A 113 5.68 24.78 -8.29
C ASP A 113 4.97 24.47 -9.62
N LEU A 114 5.08 25.37 -10.61
CA LEU A 114 4.58 25.13 -11.97
C LEU A 114 5.59 24.48 -12.90
N THR A 115 6.83 24.32 -12.45
CA THR A 115 7.91 23.74 -13.26
C THR A 115 8.69 22.76 -12.41
N LEU A 116 8.74 21.50 -12.86
CA LEU A 116 9.57 20.45 -12.28
C LEU A 116 10.71 20.14 -13.26
N THR A 117 11.94 20.39 -12.86
CA THR A 117 13.15 20.01 -13.60
C THR A 117 13.73 18.74 -13.00
N VAL A 118 14.02 17.74 -13.85
CA VAL A 118 14.56 16.41 -13.46
C VAL A 118 15.88 16.19 -14.15
N HIS A 119 16.94 15.92 -13.38
CA HIS A 119 18.26 15.58 -13.89
C HIS A 119 18.41 14.05 -13.99
N LEU A 120 18.70 13.56 -15.18
CA LEU A 120 18.78 12.13 -15.45
C LEU A 120 20.19 11.57 -15.20
N ARG A 121 20.24 10.30 -14.89
CA ARG A 121 21.48 9.54 -14.74
C ARG A 121 22.17 9.37 -16.09
N GLN A 122 23.46 9.59 -16.13
CA GLN A 122 24.31 9.30 -17.27
C GLN A 122 24.77 7.83 -17.23
N ASN A 123 25.18 7.30 -18.38
CA ASN A 123 25.71 5.92 -18.53
C ASN A 123 24.67 4.80 -18.24
N VAL A 124 23.39 5.09 -18.28
CA VAL A 124 22.34 4.07 -18.30
C VAL A 124 22.18 3.56 -19.73
N THR A 125 22.00 2.24 -19.87
CA THR A 125 21.67 1.60 -21.15
C THR A 125 20.44 0.70 -20.99
N PHE A 126 19.68 0.58 -22.06
CA PHE A 126 18.69 -0.48 -22.19
C PHE A 126 19.36 -1.84 -22.33
N SER A 127 18.64 -2.91 -22.06
CA SER A 127 19.14 -4.29 -22.09
C SER A 127 19.75 -4.73 -23.43
N ASN A 128 19.43 -4.03 -24.53
CA ASN A 128 20.03 -4.25 -25.84
C ASN A 128 21.24 -3.33 -26.14
N GLY A 129 21.75 -2.59 -25.16
CA GLY A 129 22.90 -1.69 -25.26
C GLY A 129 22.61 -0.29 -25.81
N MET A 130 21.37 0.05 -26.16
CA MET A 130 21.00 1.44 -26.52
C MET A 130 21.12 2.35 -25.30
N LYS A 131 21.58 3.58 -25.52
CA LYS A 131 21.72 4.57 -24.44
C LYS A 131 20.37 5.16 -24.05
N PHE A 132 20.10 5.23 -22.76
CA PHE A 132 18.99 5.99 -22.19
C PHE A 132 19.33 7.47 -22.12
N ASN A 133 18.36 8.34 -22.39
CA ASN A 133 18.50 9.79 -22.28
C ASN A 133 17.14 10.50 -22.17
N ALA A 134 17.14 11.83 -22.11
CA ALA A 134 15.96 12.67 -21.96
C ALA A 134 14.89 12.45 -23.05
N SER A 135 15.32 12.08 -24.27
CA SER A 135 14.36 11.84 -25.36
C SER A 135 13.47 10.63 -25.12
N ASP A 136 13.91 9.62 -24.32
CA ASP A 136 13.11 8.45 -23.96
C ASP A 136 12.03 8.83 -22.95
N VAL A 137 12.38 9.65 -21.94
CA VAL A 137 11.42 10.17 -20.96
C VAL A 137 10.37 11.03 -21.66
N VAL A 138 10.80 12.03 -22.45
CA VAL A 138 9.89 12.92 -23.20
C VAL A 138 8.99 12.12 -24.14
N PHE A 139 9.53 11.11 -24.82
CA PHE A 139 8.77 10.23 -25.68
C PHE A 139 7.71 9.45 -24.91
N THR A 140 8.09 8.83 -23.78
CA THR A 140 7.19 8.03 -22.94
C THR A 140 5.95 8.83 -22.53
N PHE A 141 6.14 10.01 -21.96
CA PHE A 141 5.03 10.88 -21.55
C PHE A 141 4.21 11.39 -22.75
N ASN A 142 4.83 11.76 -23.85
CA ASN A 142 4.09 12.19 -25.04
C ASN A 142 3.33 11.04 -25.74
N LEU A 143 3.80 9.80 -25.62
CA LEU A 143 3.06 8.61 -26.06
C LEU A 143 1.75 8.47 -25.28
N MET A 144 1.79 8.65 -23.96
CA MET A 144 0.60 8.65 -23.08
C MET A 144 -0.35 9.80 -23.45
N LYS A 145 0.16 11.00 -23.76
CA LYS A 145 -0.65 12.12 -24.25
C LYS A 145 -1.40 11.79 -25.54
N LYS A 146 -0.69 11.15 -26.48
CA LYS A 146 -1.25 10.78 -27.78
C LYS A 146 -2.28 9.66 -27.67
N TYR A 147 -2.09 8.75 -26.71
CA TYR A 147 -2.95 7.59 -26.47
C TYR A 147 -3.38 7.58 -24.99
N PRO A 148 -4.44 8.31 -24.61
CA PRO A 148 -4.86 8.46 -23.21
C PRO A 148 -5.11 7.13 -22.48
N ALA A 149 -5.46 6.06 -23.18
CA ALA A 149 -5.61 4.72 -22.60
C ALA A 149 -4.29 4.14 -22.03
N LEU A 150 -3.14 4.75 -22.30
CA LEU A 150 -1.84 4.39 -21.70
C LEU A 150 -1.54 5.20 -20.43
N ASP A 151 -2.32 6.26 -20.15
CA ASP A 151 -2.11 7.16 -19.01
C ASP A 151 -2.91 6.69 -17.81
N SER A 152 -2.52 5.54 -17.25
CA SER A 152 -3.19 4.91 -16.11
C SER A 152 -3.18 5.78 -14.84
N TYR A 153 -2.29 6.75 -14.76
CA TYR A 153 -2.16 7.66 -13.61
C TYR A 153 -2.67 9.07 -13.88
N SER A 154 -3.35 9.28 -15.04
CA SER A 154 -3.92 10.56 -15.45
C SER A 154 -2.93 11.73 -15.34
N VAL A 155 -1.66 11.50 -15.68
CA VAL A 155 -0.59 12.51 -15.53
C VAL A 155 -0.84 13.74 -16.38
N TRP A 156 -1.54 13.59 -17.53
CA TRP A 156 -1.89 14.70 -18.41
C TRP A 156 -3.04 15.56 -17.90
N ASP A 157 -3.68 15.17 -16.81
CA ASP A 157 -4.68 16.01 -16.15
C ASP A 157 -4.03 17.19 -15.41
N TYR A 158 -2.80 17.08 -14.97
CA TYR A 158 -2.09 18.13 -14.23
C TYR A 158 -0.88 18.72 -14.95
N ILE A 159 -0.24 18.03 -15.90
CA ILE A 159 0.83 18.61 -16.71
C ILE A 159 0.32 19.18 -18.03
N THR A 160 1.02 20.20 -18.57
CA THR A 160 0.76 20.79 -19.89
C THR A 160 1.77 20.34 -20.94
N SER A 161 3.02 20.15 -20.52
CA SER A 161 4.11 19.73 -21.40
C SER A 161 5.19 18.99 -20.64
N VAL A 162 5.90 18.17 -21.38
CA VAL A 162 7.18 17.60 -21.02
C VAL A 162 8.16 17.88 -22.16
N SER A 163 9.35 18.38 -21.84
CA SER A 163 10.34 18.80 -22.84
C SER A 163 11.75 18.43 -22.41
N GLU A 164 12.58 18.13 -23.40
CA GLU A 164 14.03 17.97 -23.25
C GLU A 164 14.68 19.33 -23.14
N VAL A 165 15.38 19.59 -22.03
CA VAL A 165 16.19 20.79 -21.84
C VAL A 165 17.60 20.56 -22.43
N ASN A 166 18.14 19.37 -22.14
CA ASN A 166 19.35 18.85 -22.75
C ASN A 166 19.33 17.30 -22.67
N GLN A 167 20.38 16.63 -23.14
CA GLN A 167 20.45 15.18 -23.25
C GLN A 167 20.12 14.44 -21.93
N TYR A 168 20.33 15.06 -20.77
CA TYR A 168 20.14 14.46 -19.44
C TYR A 168 19.31 15.35 -18.50
N GLU A 169 18.46 16.20 -19.07
CA GLU A 169 17.59 17.06 -18.29
C GLU A 169 16.23 17.21 -18.96
N VAL A 170 15.19 16.92 -18.19
CA VAL A 170 13.79 17.00 -18.62
C VAL A 170 13.03 17.99 -17.76
N GLN A 171 12.15 18.76 -18.38
CA GLN A 171 11.29 19.70 -17.69
C GLN A 171 9.82 19.35 -17.90
N PHE A 172 9.08 19.26 -16.79
CA PHE A 172 7.62 19.12 -16.76
C PHE A 172 7.01 20.47 -16.41
N THR A 173 6.03 20.93 -17.19
CA THR A 173 5.27 22.13 -16.91
C THR A 173 3.87 21.75 -16.45
N TYR A 174 3.42 22.35 -15.38
CA TYR A 174 2.13 22.09 -14.74
C TYR A 174 1.07 23.10 -15.12
N LYS A 175 -0.20 22.70 -15.11
CA LYS A 175 -1.37 23.57 -15.28
C LYS A 175 -1.57 24.47 -14.05
N THR A 176 -1.43 23.87 -12.88
CA THR A 176 -1.51 24.49 -11.55
C THR A 176 -0.50 23.79 -10.65
N PRO A 177 -0.05 24.38 -9.55
CA PRO A 177 0.79 23.66 -8.59
C PRO A 177 0.11 22.36 -8.15
N ASN A 178 0.86 21.25 -8.24
CA ASN A 178 0.40 19.94 -7.82
C ASN A 178 1.58 19.08 -7.37
N VAL A 179 2.09 19.35 -6.17
CA VAL A 179 3.26 18.67 -5.63
C VAL A 179 3.03 17.17 -5.41
N PRO A 180 1.87 16.69 -4.92
CA PRO A 180 1.60 15.26 -4.78
C PRO A 180 1.68 14.46 -6.08
N SER A 181 1.43 15.09 -7.23
CA SER A 181 1.52 14.44 -8.54
C SER A 181 2.92 13.92 -8.89
N PHE A 182 3.96 14.38 -8.19
CA PHE A 182 5.31 13.84 -8.31
C PHE A 182 5.34 12.33 -8.05
N TYR A 183 4.53 11.83 -7.12
CA TYR A 183 4.37 10.40 -6.88
C TYR A 183 3.92 9.67 -8.15
N TYR A 184 2.87 10.14 -8.81
CA TYR A 184 2.33 9.52 -10.02
C TYR A 184 3.28 9.57 -11.22
N LEU A 185 4.07 10.64 -11.36
CA LEU A 185 5.12 10.70 -12.39
C LEU A 185 6.15 9.59 -12.22
N ASN A 186 6.39 9.15 -10.98
CA ASN A 186 7.38 8.13 -10.64
C ASN A 186 6.80 6.70 -10.60
N LEU A 187 5.52 6.53 -10.89
CA LEU A 187 4.94 5.22 -11.23
C LEU A 187 5.05 4.90 -12.73
N VAL A 188 5.37 5.90 -13.55
CA VAL A 188 5.55 5.72 -15.00
C VAL A 188 6.88 5.07 -15.31
N LEU A 189 6.84 3.88 -15.88
CA LEU A 189 8.01 3.13 -16.35
C LEU A 189 8.46 3.65 -17.72
N ILE A 190 9.76 3.92 -17.88
CA ILE A 190 10.29 4.56 -19.09
C ILE A 190 10.58 3.52 -20.17
N VAL A 191 10.12 3.79 -21.38
CA VAL A 191 10.29 2.92 -22.56
C VAL A 191 11.27 3.49 -23.56
N PRO A 192 12.00 2.62 -24.33
CA PRO A 192 12.94 3.08 -25.37
C PRO A 192 12.21 3.68 -26.56
N LYS A 193 12.40 4.98 -26.81
CA LYS A 193 11.84 5.71 -27.94
C LYS A 193 12.10 5.01 -29.28
N GLN A 194 13.35 4.54 -29.48
CA GLN A 194 13.76 3.93 -30.77
C GLN A 194 12.93 2.71 -31.15
N ILE A 195 12.36 2.00 -30.18
CA ILE A 195 11.48 0.84 -30.39
C ILE A 195 10.03 1.31 -30.49
N TRP A 196 9.55 2.01 -29.48
CA TRP A 196 8.14 2.32 -29.33
C TRP A 196 7.60 3.32 -30.34
N GLN A 197 8.43 4.19 -30.92
CA GLN A 197 8.01 5.09 -32.02
C GLN A 197 7.53 4.34 -33.28
N ASN A 198 7.93 3.08 -33.45
CA ASN A 198 7.59 2.23 -34.58
C ASN A 198 6.37 1.33 -34.30
N VAL A 199 5.80 1.37 -33.10
CA VAL A 199 4.62 0.60 -32.73
C VAL A 199 3.38 1.33 -33.25
N SER A 200 2.64 0.68 -34.15
CA SER A 200 1.48 1.29 -34.82
C SER A 200 0.31 1.54 -33.85
N ASN A 201 0.05 0.62 -32.93
CA ASN A 201 -0.97 0.76 -31.89
C ASN A 201 -0.39 0.33 -30.52
N PRO A 202 0.11 1.27 -29.71
CA PRO A 202 0.73 0.96 -28.43
C PRO A 202 -0.29 0.49 -27.37
N VAL A 203 -1.58 0.75 -27.53
CA VAL A 203 -2.63 0.31 -26.60
C VAL A 203 -2.83 -1.20 -26.63
N THR A 204 -2.75 -1.79 -27.82
CA THR A 204 -2.96 -3.24 -28.03
C THR A 204 -1.66 -4.01 -28.25
N TYR A 205 -0.52 -3.33 -28.20
CA TYR A 205 0.79 -3.96 -28.37
C TYR A 205 1.15 -4.80 -27.16
N THR A 206 1.31 -6.10 -27.34
CA THR A 206 1.65 -7.03 -26.25
C THR A 206 3.11 -6.96 -25.82
N ASN A 207 3.99 -6.38 -26.65
CA ASN A 207 5.43 -6.25 -26.35
C ASN A 207 6.10 -7.59 -25.96
N PRO A 208 6.05 -8.61 -26.81
CA PRO A 208 6.51 -9.98 -26.45
C PRO A 208 8.03 -10.09 -26.30
N LYS A 209 8.79 -9.07 -26.68
CA LYS A 209 10.25 -8.97 -26.51
C LYS A 209 10.59 -7.66 -25.83
N PRO A 210 10.32 -7.56 -24.53
CA PRO A 210 10.48 -6.32 -23.79
C PRO A 210 11.96 -5.92 -23.70
N ILE A 211 12.24 -4.64 -23.96
CA ILE A 211 13.55 -4.01 -23.80
C ILE A 211 13.38 -2.84 -22.84
N GLY A 212 13.98 -2.93 -21.69
CA GLY A 212 13.95 -1.91 -20.65
C GLY A 212 15.34 -1.65 -20.07
N THR A 213 15.42 -0.80 -19.07
CA THR A 213 16.66 -0.47 -18.33
C THR A 213 16.83 -1.34 -17.09
N GLY A 214 15.81 -2.11 -16.71
CA GLY A 214 15.74 -2.85 -15.46
C GLY A 214 16.77 -3.97 -15.28
N PRO A 215 16.88 -4.51 -14.05
CA PRO A 215 17.92 -5.47 -13.67
C PRO A 215 17.76 -6.85 -14.32
N PHE A 216 16.58 -7.16 -14.88
CA PHE A 216 16.34 -8.47 -15.51
C PHE A 216 15.81 -8.33 -16.94
N VAL A 217 16.01 -9.38 -17.73
CA VAL A 217 15.53 -9.51 -19.11
C VAL A 217 14.71 -10.77 -19.26
N LEU A 218 13.66 -10.72 -20.08
CA LEU A 218 12.84 -11.89 -20.38
C LEU A 218 13.68 -12.94 -21.13
N THR A 219 13.73 -14.16 -20.60
CA THR A 219 14.40 -15.33 -21.21
C THR A 219 13.40 -16.21 -21.91
N SER A 220 12.32 -16.58 -21.23
CA SER A 220 11.27 -17.44 -21.77
C SER A 220 9.91 -17.14 -21.15
N VAL A 221 8.85 -17.44 -21.91
CA VAL A 221 7.46 -17.37 -21.46
C VAL A 221 6.66 -18.52 -22.04
N SER A 222 5.85 -19.14 -21.17
CA SER A 222 4.81 -20.11 -21.52
C SER A 222 3.55 -19.83 -20.68
N SER A 223 2.48 -20.54 -20.88
CA SER A 223 1.26 -20.39 -20.05
C SER A 223 1.45 -20.79 -18.58
N SER A 224 2.52 -21.54 -18.27
CA SER A 224 2.79 -22.06 -16.91
C SER A 224 4.07 -21.54 -16.28
N GLU A 225 4.95 -20.84 -17.04
CA GLU A 225 6.26 -20.41 -16.54
C GLU A 225 6.72 -19.15 -17.26
N ILE A 226 7.28 -18.21 -16.49
CA ILE A 226 8.06 -17.07 -17.00
C ILE A 226 9.44 -17.13 -16.34
N GLU A 227 10.49 -17.01 -17.14
CA GLU A 227 11.87 -16.90 -16.68
C GLU A 227 12.47 -15.56 -17.08
N LEU A 228 13.09 -14.90 -16.11
CA LEU A 228 13.91 -13.71 -16.30
C LEU A 228 15.36 -14.02 -15.93
N SER A 229 16.31 -13.52 -16.72
CA SER A 229 17.76 -13.59 -16.44
C SER A 229 18.30 -12.22 -16.06
N ALA A 230 19.40 -12.20 -15.32
CA ALA A 230 20.12 -10.97 -14.99
C ALA A 230 20.49 -10.18 -16.26
N ASN A 231 20.25 -8.88 -16.24
CA ASN A 231 20.62 -7.96 -17.32
C ASN A 231 22.13 -7.68 -17.28
N ALA A 232 22.88 -8.22 -18.22
CA ALA A 232 24.33 -8.01 -18.31
C ALA A 232 24.76 -6.55 -18.56
N HIS A 233 23.81 -5.69 -18.96
CA HIS A 233 24.03 -4.26 -19.22
C HIS A 233 23.40 -3.37 -18.14
N TYR A 234 23.07 -3.93 -16.96
CA TYR A 234 22.45 -3.16 -15.90
C TYR A 234 23.38 -2.05 -15.41
N TRP A 235 22.82 -0.88 -15.16
CA TRP A 235 23.59 0.33 -14.90
C TRP A 235 24.17 0.42 -13.47
N GLN A 236 23.61 -0.32 -12.51
CA GLN A 236 24.17 -0.41 -11.16
C GLN A 236 25.30 -1.44 -11.15
N PRO A 237 26.51 -1.07 -10.73
CA PRO A 237 27.64 -1.98 -10.73
C PRO A 237 27.42 -3.17 -9.80
N ASN A 238 27.72 -4.37 -10.28
CA ASN A 238 27.61 -5.66 -9.57
C ASN A 238 26.15 -6.09 -9.28
N GLU A 239 25.16 -5.43 -9.82
CA GLU A 239 23.77 -5.82 -9.72
C GLU A 239 23.26 -6.39 -11.06
N PRO A 240 22.20 -7.21 -11.02
CA PRO A 240 21.63 -7.88 -9.82
C PRO A 240 22.53 -9.03 -9.34
N HIS A 241 22.41 -9.41 -8.07
CA HIS A 241 23.14 -10.56 -7.51
C HIS A 241 22.54 -11.91 -7.86
N LEU A 242 21.25 -11.97 -8.21
CA LEU A 242 20.59 -13.18 -8.71
C LEU A 242 20.86 -13.38 -10.20
N SER A 243 21.05 -14.64 -10.62
CA SER A 243 21.10 -15.00 -12.04
C SER A 243 19.71 -15.05 -12.68
N HIS A 244 18.72 -15.56 -11.95
CA HIS A 244 17.37 -15.80 -12.48
C HIS A 244 16.27 -15.47 -11.49
N ILE A 245 15.13 -15.03 -12.03
CA ILE A 245 13.84 -14.98 -11.34
C ILE A 245 12.87 -15.82 -12.17
N VAL A 246 12.15 -16.75 -11.53
CA VAL A 246 11.20 -17.64 -12.19
C VAL A 246 9.83 -17.53 -11.52
N TYR A 247 8.81 -17.39 -12.33
CA TYR A 247 7.41 -17.45 -11.92
C TYR A 247 6.77 -18.72 -12.44
N TYR A 248 6.05 -19.46 -11.59
CA TYR A 248 5.18 -20.54 -11.99
C TYR A 248 3.71 -20.14 -11.84
N ALA A 249 2.86 -20.51 -12.80
CA ALA A 249 1.43 -20.22 -12.72
C ALA A 249 0.74 -21.15 -11.72
N TYR A 250 -0.12 -20.58 -10.88
CA TYR A 250 -0.98 -21.28 -9.94
C TYR A 250 -2.45 -20.93 -10.24
N THR A 251 -3.38 -21.71 -9.71
CA THR A 251 -4.82 -21.53 -9.98
C THR A 251 -5.60 -21.10 -8.73
N SER A 252 -4.98 -21.11 -7.56
CA SER A 252 -5.58 -20.72 -6.29
C SER A 252 -4.53 -20.58 -5.19
N ASN A 253 -4.88 -19.93 -4.07
CA ASN A 253 -4.08 -19.92 -2.85
C ASN A 253 -3.66 -21.34 -2.45
N ASN A 254 -4.61 -22.29 -2.35
CA ASN A 254 -4.31 -23.66 -1.90
C ASN A 254 -3.20 -24.36 -2.72
N ALA A 255 -3.14 -24.13 -4.03
CA ALA A 255 -2.09 -24.69 -4.86
C ALA A 255 -0.73 -24.02 -4.63
N ALA A 256 -0.73 -22.72 -4.43
CA ALA A 256 0.46 -21.92 -4.14
C ALA A 256 0.98 -22.18 -2.72
N ASP A 257 0.09 -22.33 -1.73
CA ASP A 257 0.42 -22.67 -0.34
C ASP A 257 1.26 -23.94 -0.26
N LEU A 258 0.82 -25.01 -0.95
CA LEU A 258 1.56 -26.27 -0.96
C LEU A 258 2.97 -26.12 -1.51
N ALA A 259 3.15 -25.34 -2.59
CA ALA A 259 4.48 -25.11 -3.17
C ALA A 259 5.38 -24.29 -2.23
N LEU A 260 4.82 -23.31 -1.51
CA LEU A 260 5.55 -22.53 -0.51
C LEU A 260 5.91 -23.39 0.71
N GLU A 261 4.94 -24.15 1.23
CA GLU A 261 5.11 -25.04 2.38
C GLU A 261 6.16 -26.15 2.14
N ASP A 262 6.25 -26.65 0.91
CA ASP A 262 7.25 -27.64 0.50
C ASP A 262 8.62 -27.03 0.22
N GLY A 263 8.76 -25.70 0.36
CA GLY A 263 10.01 -24.99 0.16
C GLY A 263 10.44 -24.84 -1.31
N GLN A 264 9.52 -25.06 -2.25
CA GLN A 264 9.78 -24.89 -3.68
C GLN A 264 9.83 -23.42 -4.07
N VAL A 265 9.21 -22.54 -3.29
CA VAL A 265 9.12 -21.10 -3.52
C VAL A 265 10.06 -20.35 -2.59
N SER A 266 10.73 -19.33 -3.11
CA SER A 266 11.64 -18.47 -2.34
C SER A 266 10.92 -17.22 -1.83
N TRP A 267 9.94 -16.71 -2.59
CA TRP A 267 9.33 -15.41 -2.39
C TRP A 267 7.82 -15.49 -2.66
N GLY A 268 7.05 -15.46 -1.60
CA GLY A 268 5.60 -15.52 -1.62
C GLY A 268 4.95 -14.20 -1.31
N GLY A 269 3.66 -14.16 -1.52
CA GLY A 269 2.79 -13.05 -1.17
C GLY A 269 1.35 -13.48 -1.30
N LEU A 270 0.90 -14.35 -0.36
CA LEU A 270 -0.42 -14.95 -0.43
C LEU A 270 -0.95 -15.23 0.97
N PHE A 271 -2.27 -15.35 1.05
CA PHE A 271 -2.93 -15.76 2.27
C PHE A 271 -2.66 -17.24 2.58
N ILE A 272 -2.17 -17.54 3.79
CA ILE A 272 -2.00 -18.90 4.31
C ILE A 272 -2.78 -19.05 5.62
N PRO A 273 -3.87 -19.82 5.64
CA PRO A 273 -4.61 -20.07 6.86
C PRO A 273 -3.72 -20.80 7.90
N GLY A 274 -3.44 -20.11 9.02
CA GLY A 274 -2.53 -20.66 10.04
C GLY A 274 -1.05 -20.66 9.66
N LEU A 275 -0.59 -19.61 8.99
CA LEU A 275 0.76 -19.32 8.49
C LEU A 275 1.88 -19.77 9.44
N GLN A 276 1.78 -19.43 10.73
CA GLN A 276 2.78 -19.80 11.73
C GLN A 276 2.93 -21.33 11.86
N LYS A 277 1.83 -22.07 11.80
CA LYS A 277 1.80 -23.53 11.96
C LYS A 277 2.13 -24.25 10.67
N LEU A 278 1.55 -23.82 9.56
CA LEU A 278 1.63 -24.55 8.29
C LEU A 278 2.91 -24.26 7.53
N TYR A 279 3.47 -23.06 7.70
CA TYR A 279 4.68 -22.62 6.99
C TYR A 279 5.87 -22.40 7.93
N VAL A 280 5.84 -21.41 8.80
CA VAL A 280 7.02 -21.01 9.60
C VAL A 280 7.54 -22.14 10.48
N SER A 281 6.66 -22.91 11.10
CA SER A 281 7.07 -24.02 11.99
C SER A 281 7.80 -25.17 11.29
N LYS A 282 7.72 -25.29 9.96
CA LYS A 282 8.41 -26.33 9.18
C LYS A 282 9.92 -26.10 9.13
N ASP A 283 10.36 -24.84 9.04
CA ASP A 283 11.78 -24.44 9.09
C ASP A 283 11.91 -23.02 9.68
N PRO A 284 11.76 -22.85 11.02
CA PRO A 284 11.75 -21.52 11.66
C PRO A 284 13.03 -20.72 11.50
N ALA A 285 14.12 -21.38 11.10
CA ALA A 285 15.40 -20.72 10.84
C ALA A 285 15.44 -20.02 9.48
N ASN A 286 14.64 -20.47 8.52
CA ASN A 286 14.67 -20.00 7.14
C ASN A 286 13.34 -19.46 6.64
N TYR A 287 12.21 -19.96 7.15
CA TYR A 287 10.88 -19.57 6.71
C TYR A 287 10.34 -18.44 7.58
N GLY A 288 9.91 -17.36 6.96
CA GLY A 288 9.36 -16.23 7.68
C GLY A 288 8.37 -15.44 6.84
N TYR A 289 7.74 -14.48 7.49
CA TYR A 289 6.86 -13.49 6.88
C TYR A 289 7.04 -12.14 7.54
N TYR A 290 6.61 -11.10 6.84
CA TYR A 290 6.58 -9.75 7.35
C TYR A 290 5.52 -8.94 6.61
N PHE A 291 4.57 -8.40 7.33
CA PHE A 291 3.56 -7.49 6.77
C PHE A 291 4.03 -6.06 6.97
N GLY A 292 4.43 -5.40 5.88
CA GLY A 292 5.03 -4.07 5.93
C GLY A 292 4.04 -2.99 6.36
N TYR A 293 2.79 -3.07 5.91
CA TYR A 293 1.65 -2.24 6.30
C TYR A 293 0.34 -2.94 5.93
N GLU A 294 -0.77 -2.37 6.38
CA GLU A 294 -2.12 -2.85 6.09
C GLU A 294 -2.85 -1.86 5.18
N THR A 295 -3.74 -2.35 4.34
CA THR A 295 -4.55 -1.54 3.44
C THR A 295 -6.04 -1.77 3.68
N PRO A 296 -6.89 -0.74 3.59
CA PRO A 296 -8.32 -0.92 3.76
C PRO A 296 -8.91 -1.72 2.61
N VAL A 297 -9.66 -2.76 2.95
CA VAL A 297 -10.55 -3.48 2.05
C VAL A 297 -11.96 -2.96 2.27
N ALA A 298 -12.69 -2.81 1.20
CA ALA A 298 -14.05 -2.32 1.26
C ALA A 298 -14.95 -3.04 0.24
N GLU A 299 -16.23 -3.06 0.54
CA GLU A 299 -17.24 -3.28 -0.48
C GLU A 299 -17.32 -2.03 -1.35
N GLN A 300 -16.77 -2.13 -2.56
CA GLN A 300 -16.90 -1.15 -3.62
C GLN A 300 -18.32 -1.22 -4.15
N MET A 301 -19.19 -0.38 -3.62
CA MET A 301 -20.61 -0.35 -3.99
C MET A 301 -20.82 0.57 -5.18
N ASN A 302 -21.51 0.10 -6.23
CA ASN A 302 -21.79 0.94 -7.39
C ASN A 302 -22.84 2.01 -7.06
N ASN A 303 -22.41 3.23 -6.81
CA ASN A 303 -23.26 4.35 -6.38
C ASN A 303 -24.24 4.84 -7.46
N MET A 304 -24.14 4.35 -8.69
CA MET A 304 -25.14 4.64 -9.75
C MET A 304 -26.30 3.62 -9.79
N ARG A 305 -26.23 2.49 -9.07
CA ARG A 305 -27.23 1.44 -9.10
C ARG A 305 -28.17 1.53 -7.89
N PHE A 306 -29.48 1.55 -8.15
CA PHE A 306 -30.49 1.43 -7.09
C PHE A 306 -30.47 -0.01 -6.52
N PRO A 307 -30.51 -0.21 -5.17
CA PRO A 307 -30.68 0.80 -4.12
C PRO A 307 -29.35 1.39 -3.59
N LEU A 308 -28.19 0.94 -4.11
CA LEU A 308 -26.86 1.37 -3.64
C LEU A 308 -26.58 2.87 -3.90
N ASN A 309 -27.37 3.54 -4.73
CA ASN A 309 -27.30 5.00 -4.93
C ASN A 309 -27.89 5.80 -3.76
N GLN A 310 -28.40 5.13 -2.71
CA GLN A 310 -28.97 5.74 -1.51
C GLN A 310 -27.97 5.58 -0.34
N THR A 311 -27.47 6.68 0.18
CA THR A 311 -26.48 6.68 1.27
C THR A 311 -26.95 5.89 2.50
N PHE A 312 -28.19 6.14 2.97
CA PHE A 312 -28.75 5.43 4.12
C PHE A 312 -28.81 3.91 3.91
N PHE A 313 -28.97 3.45 2.65
CA PHE A 313 -29.01 2.03 2.34
C PHE A 313 -27.62 1.40 2.50
N ARG A 314 -26.58 2.06 2.00
CA ARG A 314 -25.19 1.63 2.19
C ARG A 314 -24.80 1.67 3.67
N GLU A 315 -25.17 2.74 4.39
CA GLU A 315 -24.96 2.85 5.83
C GLU A 315 -25.64 1.69 6.59
N ALA A 316 -26.87 1.32 6.23
CA ALA A 316 -27.55 0.20 6.83
C ALA A 316 -26.85 -1.14 6.56
N MET A 317 -26.33 -1.36 5.35
CA MET A 317 -25.48 -2.51 5.02
C MET A 317 -24.22 -2.50 5.89
N GLY A 318 -23.52 -1.38 6.01
CA GLY A 318 -22.33 -1.25 6.84
C GLY A 318 -22.54 -1.63 8.31
N PHE A 319 -23.70 -1.33 8.88
CA PHE A 319 -24.08 -1.76 10.24
C PHE A 319 -24.47 -3.23 10.35
N ALA A 320 -24.80 -3.90 9.25
CA ALA A 320 -25.12 -5.33 9.26
C ALA A 320 -23.84 -6.20 9.27
N ILE A 321 -22.70 -5.67 8.90
CA ILE A 321 -21.43 -6.41 8.75
C ILE A 321 -20.67 -6.49 10.09
N ASN A 322 -20.43 -7.72 10.54
CA ASN A 322 -19.61 -8.01 11.73
C ASN A 322 -18.11 -8.13 11.34
N ARG A 323 -17.42 -7.02 11.33
CA ARG A 323 -15.99 -6.93 10.98
C ARG A 323 -15.10 -7.83 11.86
N THR A 324 -15.48 -8.03 13.13
CA THR A 324 -14.75 -8.96 14.01
C THR A 324 -14.91 -10.41 13.54
N LYS A 325 -16.07 -10.78 12.98
CA LYS A 325 -16.27 -12.12 12.43
C LYS A 325 -15.48 -12.33 11.13
N LEU A 326 -15.41 -11.32 10.26
CA LEU A 326 -14.54 -11.32 9.07
C LEU A 326 -13.08 -11.54 9.50
N TYR A 327 -12.56 -10.69 10.39
CA TYR A 327 -11.22 -10.83 10.95
C TYR A 327 -10.91 -12.22 11.50
N MET A 328 -11.82 -12.80 12.30
CA MET A 328 -11.55 -14.06 12.99
C MET A 328 -11.78 -15.31 12.11
N GLN A 329 -12.72 -15.26 11.16
CA GLN A 329 -13.17 -16.44 10.41
C GLN A 329 -12.79 -16.38 8.93
N GLY A 330 -12.81 -15.21 8.29
CA GLY A 330 -12.33 -15.00 6.93
C GLY A 330 -10.80 -14.91 6.91
N GLU A 331 -10.24 -14.03 7.72
CA GLU A 331 -8.85 -13.63 7.72
C GLU A 331 -7.97 -14.34 8.78
N TYR A 332 -8.51 -15.33 9.47
CA TYR A 332 -7.81 -16.14 10.48
C TYR A 332 -7.04 -15.33 11.54
N GLY A 333 -7.42 -14.09 11.79
CA GLY A 333 -6.80 -13.22 12.78
C GLY A 333 -5.51 -12.52 12.31
N TYR A 334 -5.22 -12.53 11.02
CA TYR A 334 -4.04 -11.85 10.46
C TYR A 334 -4.30 -10.39 10.08
N GLU A 335 -5.52 -10.04 9.79
CA GLU A 335 -5.96 -8.69 9.44
C GLU A 335 -6.67 -8.03 10.61
N THR A 336 -7.01 -6.77 10.51
CA THR A 336 -7.72 -6.06 11.59
C THR A 336 -9.06 -5.50 11.07
N PRO A 337 -10.10 -5.35 11.95
CA PRO A 337 -11.32 -4.68 11.57
C PRO A 337 -11.05 -3.23 11.14
N ALA A 338 -11.51 -2.84 9.94
CA ALA A 338 -11.32 -1.49 9.44
C ALA A 338 -12.21 -0.46 10.15
N LEU A 339 -11.75 0.78 10.20
CA LEU A 339 -12.57 1.94 10.55
C LEU A 339 -13.63 2.20 9.45
N GLY A 340 -14.71 2.90 9.76
CA GLY A 340 -15.73 3.32 8.78
C GLY A 340 -15.23 4.43 7.84
N LEU A 341 -14.02 4.31 7.36
CA LEU A 341 -13.39 5.20 6.37
C LEU A 341 -12.28 4.43 5.68
N SER A 342 -12.25 4.44 4.35
CA SER A 342 -11.20 3.82 3.55
C SER A 342 -9.90 4.64 3.69
N LEU A 343 -9.11 4.28 4.70
CA LEU A 343 -7.87 4.94 5.11
C LEU A 343 -6.95 3.88 5.73
N MET A 344 -5.67 3.87 5.37
CA MET A 344 -4.71 2.98 6.02
C MET A 344 -4.66 3.24 7.53
N GLU A 345 -4.57 2.19 8.34
CA GLU A 345 -4.57 2.33 9.81
C GLU A 345 -3.45 3.26 10.29
N SER A 346 -2.25 3.14 9.71
CA SER A 346 -1.10 4.01 9.99
C SER A 346 -1.38 5.51 9.77
N GLN A 347 -2.34 5.83 8.88
CA GLN A 347 -2.73 7.20 8.55
C GLN A 347 -3.88 7.74 9.43
N SER A 348 -4.51 6.90 10.24
CA SER A 348 -5.66 7.29 11.08
C SER A 348 -5.34 8.40 12.10
N SER A 349 -4.08 8.56 12.46
CA SER A 349 -3.60 9.60 13.39
C SER A 349 -3.81 11.04 12.90
N VAL A 350 -4.04 11.25 11.59
CA VAL A 350 -4.34 12.60 11.04
C VAL A 350 -5.78 13.03 11.30
N LEU A 351 -6.69 12.09 11.64
CA LEU A 351 -8.09 12.39 11.88
C LEU A 351 -8.27 13.18 13.18
N ASN A 352 -9.05 14.25 13.12
CA ASN A 352 -9.48 14.93 14.32
C ASN A 352 -10.48 14.07 15.13
N SER A 353 -10.70 14.46 16.37
CA SER A 353 -11.54 13.68 17.30
C SER A 353 -12.99 13.50 16.83
N THR A 354 -13.53 14.42 16.03
CA THR A 354 -14.89 14.33 15.47
C THR A 354 -14.95 13.28 14.38
N ASN A 355 -14.02 13.31 13.43
CA ASN A 355 -13.95 12.34 12.34
C ASN A 355 -13.59 10.95 12.86
N LEU A 356 -12.70 10.84 13.84
CA LEU A 356 -12.39 9.55 14.45
C LEU A 356 -13.61 8.93 15.15
N LYS A 357 -14.44 9.74 15.83
CA LYS A 357 -15.70 9.26 16.43
C LYS A 357 -16.69 8.81 15.37
N LEU A 358 -16.81 9.54 14.26
CA LEU A 358 -17.70 9.16 13.15
C LEU A 358 -17.24 7.88 12.47
N ALA A 359 -15.93 7.73 12.19
CA ALA A 359 -15.38 6.51 11.63
C ALA A 359 -15.62 5.29 12.53
N ASN A 360 -15.44 5.43 13.86
CA ASN A 360 -15.77 4.39 14.83
C ASN A 360 -17.28 4.10 14.91
N TYR A 361 -18.14 5.09 14.68
CA TYR A 361 -19.59 4.88 14.63
C TYR A 361 -19.97 4.05 13.41
N LEU A 362 -19.48 4.39 12.22
CA LEU A 362 -19.78 3.68 10.98
C LEU A 362 -19.24 2.24 10.93
N SER A 363 -18.20 1.94 11.70
CA SER A 363 -17.64 0.58 11.79
C SER A 363 -18.36 -0.36 12.75
N GLN A 364 -19.40 0.12 13.46
CA GLN A 364 -20.12 -0.70 14.44
C GLN A 364 -20.97 -1.79 13.79
N TYR A 365 -20.98 -2.97 14.38
CA TYR A 365 -21.94 -4.01 14.07
C TYR A 365 -23.23 -3.80 14.86
N ASN A 366 -24.32 -3.49 14.18
CA ASN A 366 -25.62 -3.22 14.82
C ASN A 366 -26.80 -3.49 13.89
N VAL A 367 -27.23 -4.73 13.79
CA VAL A 367 -28.38 -5.18 12.97
C VAL A 367 -29.66 -4.43 13.31
N SER A 368 -29.87 -4.09 14.59
CA SER A 368 -31.07 -3.35 15.00
C SER A 368 -31.08 -1.92 14.48
N LEU A 369 -29.90 -1.26 14.45
CA LEU A 369 -29.74 0.06 13.87
C LEU A 369 -29.88 0.01 12.34
N ALA A 370 -29.30 -0.98 11.67
CA ALA A 370 -29.47 -1.20 10.23
C ALA A 370 -30.95 -1.29 9.85
N LYS A 371 -31.72 -2.14 10.55
CA LYS A 371 -33.18 -2.26 10.32
C LYS A 371 -33.93 -0.97 10.64
N LYS A 372 -33.55 -0.26 11.68
CA LYS A 372 -34.13 1.03 12.03
C LYS A 372 -33.94 2.05 10.91
N ILE A 373 -32.72 2.20 10.39
CA ILE A 373 -32.42 3.11 9.29
C ILE A 373 -33.30 2.77 8.07
N LEU A 374 -33.38 1.51 7.66
CA LEU A 374 -34.20 1.09 6.54
C LEU A 374 -35.68 1.39 6.78
N SER A 375 -36.23 1.13 7.99
CA SER A 375 -37.61 1.39 8.32
C SER A 375 -37.96 2.89 8.36
N GLU A 376 -37.06 3.75 8.81
CA GLU A 376 -37.22 5.21 8.81
C GLU A 376 -37.31 5.78 7.40
N HIS A 377 -36.77 5.05 6.38
CA HIS A 377 -36.90 5.38 4.97
C HIS A 377 -38.04 4.61 4.27
N GLY A 378 -38.94 4.02 5.03
CA GLY A 378 -40.14 3.39 4.51
C GLY A 378 -40.00 1.96 4.01
N TYR A 379 -38.82 1.34 4.19
CA TYR A 379 -38.60 -0.06 3.87
C TYR A 379 -39.30 -0.96 4.91
N THR A 380 -39.78 -2.10 4.46
CA THR A 380 -40.52 -3.08 5.31
C THR A 380 -39.99 -4.50 4.99
N TRP A 381 -40.46 -5.49 5.74
CA TRP A 381 -40.10 -6.90 5.52
C TRP A 381 -41.34 -7.72 5.22
N ASN A 382 -41.28 -8.55 4.18
CA ASN A 382 -42.36 -9.49 3.89
C ASN A 382 -42.37 -10.68 4.88
N SER A 383 -43.32 -11.59 4.72
CA SER A 383 -43.45 -12.78 5.60
C SER A 383 -42.27 -13.75 5.55
N LYS A 384 -41.41 -13.64 4.54
CA LYS A 384 -40.17 -14.43 4.39
C LYS A 384 -38.92 -13.71 4.94
N GLY A 385 -39.09 -12.51 5.51
CA GLY A 385 -38.01 -11.68 6.02
C GLY A 385 -37.22 -10.94 4.94
N GLN A 386 -37.67 -10.93 3.69
CA GLN A 386 -37.03 -10.20 2.59
C GLN A 386 -37.42 -8.72 2.64
N LEU A 387 -36.48 -7.86 2.31
CA LEU A 387 -36.64 -6.41 2.32
C LEU A 387 -37.55 -5.94 1.17
N VAL A 388 -38.50 -5.07 1.49
CA VAL A 388 -39.49 -4.52 0.57
C VAL A 388 -39.33 -3.00 0.54
N GLU A 389 -39.26 -2.44 -0.64
CA GLU A 389 -39.20 -1.01 -0.90
C GLU A 389 -40.47 -0.27 -0.49
N PRO A 390 -40.44 1.07 -0.30
CA PRO A 390 -41.63 1.87 0.03
C PRO A 390 -42.76 1.77 -1.00
N ASN A 391 -42.44 1.43 -2.25
CA ASN A 391 -43.44 1.23 -3.32
C ASN A 391 -44.08 -0.17 -3.30
N GLY A 392 -43.66 -1.05 -2.39
CA GLY A 392 -44.17 -2.41 -2.23
C GLY A 392 -43.46 -3.47 -3.06
N THR A 393 -42.40 -3.13 -3.82
CA THR A 393 -41.60 -4.10 -4.57
C THR A 393 -40.52 -4.71 -3.68
N LEU A 394 -40.02 -5.91 -4.02
CA LEU A 394 -38.88 -6.49 -3.36
C LEU A 394 -37.61 -5.75 -3.76
N VAL A 395 -36.71 -5.53 -2.81
CA VAL A 395 -35.36 -5.10 -3.12
C VAL A 395 -34.71 -6.13 -4.04
N PRO A 396 -34.05 -5.70 -5.13
CA PRO A 396 -33.46 -6.64 -6.09
C PRO A 396 -32.37 -7.49 -5.43
N THR A 397 -32.23 -8.73 -5.87
CA THR A 397 -31.05 -9.54 -5.55
C THR A 397 -29.83 -8.90 -6.22
N MET A 398 -28.82 -8.59 -5.44
CA MET A 398 -27.56 -8.01 -5.91
C MET A 398 -26.46 -9.06 -5.95
N THR A 399 -25.40 -8.83 -6.71
CA THR A 399 -24.20 -9.66 -6.68
C THR A 399 -23.15 -9.01 -5.79
N ILE A 400 -22.42 -9.85 -5.04
CA ILE A 400 -21.17 -9.49 -4.38
C ILE A 400 -20.04 -10.35 -4.97
N MET A 401 -18.93 -9.73 -5.36
CA MET A 401 -17.86 -10.38 -6.10
C MET A 401 -16.51 -10.18 -5.44
N THR A 402 -15.62 -11.17 -5.63
CA THR A 402 -14.18 -11.12 -5.34
C THR A 402 -13.43 -12.00 -6.34
N PRO A 403 -12.10 -11.86 -6.54
CA PRO A 403 -11.37 -12.71 -7.48
C PRO A 403 -11.42 -14.18 -7.10
N ALA A 404 -11.66 -15.05 -8.08
CA ALA A 404 -11.66 -16.50 -7.87
C ALA A 404 -10.35 -17.00 -7.27
N GLY A 405 -10.44 -17.83 -6.24
CA GLY A 405 -9.28 -18.49 -5.63
C GLY A 405 -8.54 -17.66 -4.56
N TRP A 406 -9.01 -16.47 -4.24
CA TRP A 406 -8.59 -15.69 -3.08
C TRP A 406 -9.45 -16.14 -1.89
N THR A 407 -8.97 -17.18 -1.21
CA THR A 407 -9.80 -17.99 -0.29
C THR A 407 -10.21 -17.28 0.99
N ASP A 408 -9.44 -16.28 1.44
CA ASP A 408 -9.75 -15.33 2.48
C ASP A 408 -10.98 -14.46 2.09
N TRP A 409 -10.88 -13.76 0.97
CA TRP A 409 -11.96 -12.91 0.49
C TRP A 409 -13.18 -13.70 -0.02
N ASP A 410 -12.99 -14.94 -0.53
CA ASP A 410 -14.11 -15.85 -0.83
C ASP A 410 -14.92 -16.18 0.45
N ALA A 411 -14.22 -16.37 1.58
CA ALA A 411 -14.86 -16.59 2.87
C ALA A 411 -15.55 -15.31 3.38
N ASP A 412 -14.92 -14.16 3.25
CA ASP A 412 -15.48 -12.88 3.67
C ASP A 412 -16.78 -12.55 2.96
N ILE A 413 -16.84 -12.58 1.63
CA ILE A 413 -18.08 -12.27 0.90
C ILE A 413 -19.18 -13.30 1.17
N SER A 414 -18.82 -14.53 1.53
CA SER A 414 -19.79 -15.54 1.98
C SER A 414 -20.37 -15.19 3.35
N ILE A 415 -19.55 -14.68 4.28
CA ILE A 415 -19.98 -14.20 5.59
C ILE A 415 -20.87 -12.96 5.43
N ILE A 416 -20.44 -11.97 4.63
CA ILE A 416 -21.18 -10.74 4.37
C ILE A 416 -22.56 -11.06 3.78
N SER A 417 -22.63 -11.97 2.80
CA SER A 417 -23.92 -12.39 2.21
C SER A 417 -24.90 -12.95 3.25
N GLN A 418 -24.41 -13.71 4.23
CA GLN A 418 -25.22 -14.25 5.32
C GLN A 418 -25.69 -13.15 6.29
N GLU A 419 -24.84 -12.18 6.56
CA GLU A 419 -25.11 -11.07 7.48
C GLU A 419 -26.10 -10.07 6.89
N GLU A 420 -25.99 -9.77 5.59
CA GLU A 420 -26.94 -8.95 4.85
C GLU A 420 -28.34 -9.60 4.78
N ALA A 421 -28.40 -10.92 4.71
CA ALA A 421 -29.68 -11.64 4.80
C ALA A 421 -30.40 -11.42 6.13
N ALA A 422 -29.68 -11.13 7.23
CA ALA A 422 -30.30 -10.83 8.53
C ALA A 422 -31.06 -9.50 8.53
N ILE A 423 -30.77 -8.57 7.62
CA ILE A 423 -31.55 -7.35 7.40
C ILE A 423 -32.48 -7.43 6.19
N GLY A 424 -32.59 -8.60 5.57
CA GLY A 424 -33.50 -8.90 4.46
C GLY A 424 -32.95 -8.61 3.07
N ILE A 425 -31.68 -8.28 2.95
CA ILE A 425 -30.99 -8.07 1.67
C ILE A 425 -30.44 -9.41 1.17
N THR A 426 -30.69 -9.72 -0.10
CA THR A 426 -30.20 -10.96 -0.72
C THR A 426 -29.01 -10.64 -1.63
N LEU A 427 -27.84 -11.21 -1.30
CA LEU A 427 -26.62 -11.15 -2.10
C LEU A 427 -26.33 -12.51 -2.73
N THR A 428 -25.98 -12.53 -4.01
CA THR A 428 -25.45 -13.70 -4.70
C THR A 428 -23.94 -13.56 -4.78
N VAL A 429 -23.22 -14.51 -4.21
CA VAL A 429 -21.75 -14.59 -4.26
C VAL A 429 -21.31 -15.04 -5.65
N VAL A 430 -20.38 -14.32 -6.26
CA VAL A 430 -19.80 -14.63 -7.57
C VAL A 430 -18.30 -14.41 -7.52
N THR A 431 -17.52 -15.38 -7.97
CA THR A 431 -16.05 -15.33 -7.97
C THR A 431 -15.51 -15.50 -9.39
N PRO A 432 -15.49 -14.42 -10.20
CA PRO A 432 -14.92 -14.46 -11.55
C PRO A 432 -13.38 -14.50 -11.49
N VAL A 433 -12.75 -14.88 -12.61
CA VAL A 433 -11.29 -14.70 -12.74
C VAL A 433 -10.93 -13.22 -12.61
N TYR A 434 -9.73 -12.95 -12.13
CA TYR A 434 -9.29 -11.59 -11.78
C TYR A 434 -9.45 -10.59 -12.94
N SER A 435 -9.03 -10.97 -14.14
CA SER A 435 -9.13 -10.09 -15.33
C SER A 435 -10.57 -9.68 -15.68
N THR A 436 -11.54 -10.58 -15.47
CA THR A 436 -12.96 -10.28 -15.63
C THR A 436 -13.45 -9.33 -14.53
N LEU A 437 -13.14 -9.62 -13.28
CA LEU A 437 -13.51 -8.77 -12.15
C LEU A 437 -12.96 -7.35 -12.31
N TYR A 438 -11.68 -7.24 -12.66
CA TYR A 438 -11.01 -5.95 -12.85
C TYR A 438 -11.65 -5.13 -13.98
N ASN A 439 -11.98 -5.77 -15.11
CA ASN A 439 -12.73 -5.13 -16.19
C ASN A 439 -14.13 -4.67 -15.74
N ASP A 440 -14.87 -5.51 -15.01
CA ASP A 440 -16.19 -5.16 -14.49
C ASP A 440 -16.12 -3.98 -13.51
N MET A 441 -15.09 -3.93 -12.67
CA MET A 441 -14.83 -2.85 -11.75
C MET A 441 -14.55 -1.53 -12.50
N GLN A 442 -13.64 -1.56 -13.47
CA GLN A 442 -13.32 -0.38 -14.28
C GLN A 442 -14.52 0.13 -15.08
N THR A 443 -15.33 -0.77 -15.65
CA THR A 443 -16.49 -0.40 -16.46
C THR A 443 -17.77 -0.15 -15.67
N GLY A 444 -17.77 -0.38 -14.34
CA GLY A 444 -18.95 -0.25 -13.49
C GLY A 444 -20.00 -1.33 -13.74
N ASN A 445 -19.62 -2.47 -14.33
CA ASN A 445 -20.55 -3.57 -14.62
C ASN A 445 -20.71 -4.52 -13.42
N TYR A 446 -20.98 -4.01 -12.23
CA TYR A 446 -21.12 -4.75 -11.01
C TYR A 446 -22.13 -4.09 -10.06
N TRP A 447 -22.54 -4.81 -8.99
CA TRP A 447 -23.28 -4.26 -7.86
C TRP A 447 -22.35 -3.94 -6.70
N ILE A 448 -21.65 -4.95 -6.19
CA ILE A 448 -20.72 -4.87 -5.07
C ILE A 448 -19.49 -5.71 -5.40
N ILE A 449 -18.31 -5.17 -5.18
CA ILE A 449 -17.04 -5.88 -5.26
C ILE A 449 -16.29 -5.68 -3.94
N GLN A 450 -15.88 -6.75 -3.27
CA GLN A 450 -14.90 -6.65 -2.21
C GLN A 450 -13.51 -6.52 -2.83
N TYR A 451 -12.88 -5.40 -2.59
CA TYR A 451 -11.55 -5.10 -3.11
C TYR A 451 -10.82 -4.07 -2.23
N SER A 452 -9.48 -4.06 -2.33
CA SER A 452 -8.67 -3.05 -1.64
C SER A 452 -8.78 -1.68 -2.31
N ASN A 453 -8.46 -0.62 -1.56
CA ASN A 453 -8.35 0.72 -2.12
C ASN A 453 -7.31 0.75 -3.27
N THR A 454 -7.60 1.52 -4.30
CA THR A 454 -6.82 1.54 -5.55
C THR A 454 -5.47 2.24 -5.44
N GLU A 455 -5.34 3.23 -4.54
CA GLU A 455 -4.16 4.06 -4.44
C GLU A 455 -3.58 4.07 -3.04
N TRP A 456 -2.31 3.69 -2.94
CA TRP A 456 -1.59 3.66 -1.69
C TRP A 456 -0.37 4.55 -1.81
N GLY A 457 -0.40 5.64 -1.11
CA GLY A 457 0.68 6.59 -1.10
C GLY A 457 1.07 6.94 0.33
N PRO A 458 2.10 7.75 0.49
CA PRO A 458 2.67 8.07 1.80
C PRO A 458 1.74 8.88 2.71
N ASN A 459 0.58 9.32 2.24
CA ASN A 459 -0.41 10.06 3.04
C ASN A 459 -1.84 9.87 2.50
N PRO A 460 -2.89 10.26 3.26
CA PRO A 460 -4.29 10.04 2.90
C PRO A 460 -4.75 10.64 1.57
N TYR A 461 -4.06 11.66 1.06
CA TYR A 461 -4.40 12.29 -0.20
C TYR A 461 -4.48 11.27 -1.34
N TYR A 462 -3.52 10.35 -1.41
CA TYR A 462 -3.44 9.37 -2.50
C TYR A 462 -4.60 8.38 -2.45
N GLY A 463 -4.95 7.90 -1.26
CA GLY A 463 -6.12 7.05 -1.06
C GLY A 463 -7.41 7.76 -1.46
N PHE A 464 -7.58 9.02 -1.04
CA PHE A 464 -8.76 9.81 -1.40
C PHE A 464 -8.83 10.15 -2.90
N TYR A 465 -7.68 10.43 -3.51
CA TYR A 465 -7.62 10.69 -4.95
C TYR A 465 -7.97 9.43 -5.76
N GLY A 466 -7.30 8.32 -5.50
CA GLY A 466 -7.49 7.08 -6.25
C GLY A 466 -8.87 6.46 -6.05
N GLN A 467 -9.41 6.53 -4.82
CA GLN A 467 -10.69 5.93 -4.49
C GLN A 467 -11.87 6.79 -4.95
N TYR A 468 -11.83 8.13 -4.80
CA TYR A 468 -13.03 8.96 -4.84
C TYR A 468 -12.99 10.11 -5.87
N TYR A 469 -11.91 10.29 -6.61
CA TYR A 469 -11.82 11.39 -7.56
C TYR A 469 -12.17 10.97 -8.98
N ASP A 470 -13.27 11.50 -9.50
CA ASP A 470 -13.82 11.21 -10.83
C ASP A 470 -13.43 12.23 -11.92
N GLY A 471 -12.45 13.10 -11.66
CA GLY A 471 -12.10 14.19 -12.58
C GLY A 471 -13.16 15.30 -12.66
N GLY A 472 -14.17 15.28 -11.78
CA GLY A 472 -15.28 16.23 -11.72
C GLY A 472 -16.52 15.81 -12.53
N ASN A 473 -16.51 14.60 -13.10
CA ASN A 473 -17.66 14.02 -13.81
C ASN A 473 -17.70 12.50 -13.60
N VAL A 474 -18.74 12.00 -12.97
CA VAL A 474 -18.91 10.56 -12.73
C VAL A 474 -18.87 9.80 -14.06
N THR A 475 -17.97 8.84 -14.16
CA THR A 475 -17.85 7.99 -15.35
C THR A 475 -19.09 7.09 -15.49
N PRO A 476 -19.84 7.15 -16.61
CA PRO A 476 -21.01 6.31 -16.81
C PRO A 476 -20.70 4.81 -16.78
N ILE A 477 -21.65 4.01 -16.34
CA ILE A 477 -21.57 2.54 -16.45
C ILE A 477 -21.37 2.15 -17.92
N GLY A 478 -20.44 1.24 -18.18
CA GLY A 478 -20.03 0.81 -19.52
C GLY A 478 -18.85 1.60 -20.08
N GLN A 479 -18.38 2.65 -19.39
CA GLN A 479 -17.16 3.37 -19.74
C GLN A 479 -16.07 3.10 -18.69
N THR A 480 -14.83 3.04 -19.15
CA THR A 480 -13.68 2.75 -18.28
C THR A 480 -13.34 3.96 -17.42
N ALA A 481 -13.37 3.77 -16.10
CA ALA A 481 -12.84 4.69 -15.10
C ALA A 481 -11.44 4.23 -14.67
N THR A 482 -10.52 5.16 -14.53
CA THR A 482 -9.16 4.90 -14.02
C THR A 482 -9.13 4.98 -12.49
N THR A 483 -10.00 5.77 -11.89
CA THR A 483 -10.22 6.01 -10.47
C THR A 483 -11.73 5.99 -10.20
N ASP A 484 -12.16 6.13 -8.95
CA ASP A 484 -13.57 6.21 -8.56
C ASP A 484 -14.41 5.07 -9.19
N TRP A 485 -14.00 3.85 -8.94
CA TRP A 485 -14.68 2.68 -9.51
C TRP A 485 -16.09 2.50 -8.99
N GLU A 486 -16.36 2.93 -7.77
CA GLU A 486 -17.68 2.95 -7.15
C GLU A 486 -18.62 4.04 -7.69
N ARG A 487 -18.11 4.92 -8.58
CA ARG A 487 -18.90 5.98 -9.21
C ARG A 487 -19.47 6.99 -8.20
N PHE A 488 -18.66 7.38 -7.23
CA PHE A 488 -18.97 8.47 -6.31
C PHE A 488 -18.90 9.82 -7.04
N ASN A 489 -19.84 10.72 -6.78
CA ASN A 489 -19.76 12.07 -7.35
C ASN A 489 -18.83 12.95 -6.51
N SER A 490 -17.59 13.11 -6.92
CA SER A 490 -16.56 13.89 -6.21
C SER A 490 -16.84 15.40 -6.16
N SER A 491 -17.83 15.90 -6.91
CA SER A 491 -18.30 17.29 -6.76
C SER A 491 -19.15 17.50 -5.49
N THR A 492 -19.57 16.39 -4.84
CA THR A 492 -20.40 16.43 -3.64
C THR A 492 -19.69 17.18 -2.51
N ASP A 493 -20.38 18.12 -1.90
CA ASP A 493 -19.93 18.90 -0.74
C ASP A 493 -18.53 19.56 -0.88
N GLY A 494 -18.04 19.71 -2.10
CA GLY A 494 -16.75 20.35 -2.39
C GLY A 494 -15.52 19.42 -2.23
N PHE A 495 -15.68 18.11 -2.22
CA PHE A 495 -14.59 17.15 -2.09
C PHE A 495 -13.47 17.38 -3.12
N SER A 496 -13.80 17.47 -4.41
CA SER A 496 -12.83 17.77 -5.48
C SER A 496 -12.09 19.10 -5.26
N THR A 497 -12.77 20.11 -4.70
CA THR A 497 -12.15 21.39 -4.37
C THR A 497 -11.07 21.22 -3.29
N TYR A 498 -11.37 20.44 -2.23
CA TYR A 498 -10.39 20.19 -1.17
C TYR A 498 -9.21 19.35 -1.63
N LEU A 499 -9.40 18.40 -2.55
CA LEU A 499 -8.29 17.69 -3.22
C LEU A 499 -7.38 18.69 -3.96
N GLN A 500 -7.96 19.61 -4.74
CA GLN A 500 -7.21 20.62 -5.47
C GLN A 500 -6.52 21.63 -4.55
N GLU A 501 -7.14 22.00 -3.42
CA GLU A 501 -6.50 22.88 -2.41
C GLU A 501 -5.32 22.17 -1.76
N TYR A 502 -5.47 20.87 -1.41
CA TYR A 502 -4.41 20.07 -0.85
C TYR A 502 -3.17 20.03 -1.77
N SER A 503 -3.39 19.82 -3.05
CA SER A 503 -2.29 19.71 -4.02
C SER A 503 -1.46 20.99 -4.17
N LYS A 504 -1.99 22.15 -3.75
CA LYS A 504 -1.35 23.47 -3.85
C LYS A 504 -0.61 23.90 -2.59
N THR A 505 -0.72 23.16 -1.49
CA THR A 505 -0.06 23.53 -0.22
C THR A 505 0.95 22.50 0.23
N THR A 506 2.09 22.95 0.73
CA THR A 506 3.10 22.13 1.41
C THR A 506 3.03 22.29 2.93
N ASN A 507 2.13 23.13 3.44
CA ASN A 507 1.92 23.30 4.87
C ASN A 507 1.16 22.12 5.45
N VAL A 508 1.80 21.33 6.30
CA VAL A 508 1.24 20.09 6.90
C VAL A 508 -0.05 20.36 7.69
N ASN A 509 -0.15 21.50 8.39
CA ASN A 509 -1.36 21.81 9.15
C ASN A 509 -2.55 22.09 8.20
N ASP A 510 -2.33 22.82 7.11
CA ASP A 510 -3.36 23.07 6.10
C ASP A 510 -3.75 21.77 5.41
N GLN A 511 -2.77 20.91 5.06
CA GLN A 511 -3.01 19.58 4.53
C GLN A 511 -3.87 18.74 5.46
N ASN A 512 -3.57 18.69 6.76
CA ASN A 512 -4.36 17.95 7.76
C ASN A 512 -5.79 18.49 7.89
N ILE A 513 -5.99 19.81 7.81
CA ILE A 513 -7.33 20.42 7.79
C ILE A 513 -8.11 19.94 6.58
N LEU A 514 -7.49 19.93 5.39
CA LEU A 514 -8.13 19.51 4.14
C LEU A 514 -8.45 18.00 4.15
N ILE A 515 -7.55 17.15 4.64
CA ILE A 515 -7.81 15.72 4.85
C ILE A 515 -9.04 15.51 5.73
N ASN A 516 -9.15 16.24 6.84
CA ASN A 516 -10.30 16.12 7.73
C ASN A 516 -11.62 16.60 7.11
N LYS A 517 -11.59 17.61 6.26
CA LYS A 517 -12.79 18.03 5.49
C LYS A 517 -13.20 16.92 4.51
N MET A 518 -12.26 16.38 3.75
CA MET A 518 -12.52 15.28 2.80
C MET A 518 -13.03 14.03 3.53
N ALA A 519 -12.38 13.61 4.61
CA ALA A 519 -12.82 12.49 5.45
C ALA A 519 -14.26 12.66 5.95
N SER A 520 -14.62 13.87 6.40
CA SER A 520 -16.00 14.16 6.83
C SER A 520 -17.01 14.02 5.69
N ILE A 521 -16.66 14.41 4.48
CA ILE A 521 -17.54 14.28 3.30
C ILE A 521 -17.73 12.81 2.95
N ILE A 522 -16.63 12.06 2.86
CA ILE A 522 -16.68 10.62 2.53
C ILE A 522 -17.53 9.86 3.56
N MET A 523 -17.31 10.06 4.85
CA MET A 523 -18.09 9.40 5.89
C MET A 523 -19.58 9.78 5.92
N LYS A 524 -19.93 11.00 5.49
CA LYS A 524 -21.34 11.42 5.36
C LYS A 524 -22.05 10.78 4.17
N ASN A 525 -21.30 10.52 3.11
CA ASN A 525 -21.85 9.96 1.88
C ASN A 525 -21.68 8.46 1.80
N ASP A 526 -20.77 7.88 2.60
CA ASP A 526 -20.51 6.45 2.75
C ASP A 526 -20.48 5.70 1.39
N PRO A 527 -19.62 6.13 0.43
CA PRO A 527 -19.64 5.58 -0.92
C PRO A 527 -19.15 4.13 -1.00
N VAL A 528 -18.38 3.70 -0.01
CA VAL A 528 -17.89 2.33 0.16
C VAL A 528 -18.07 1.91 1.62
N VAL A 529 -18.28 0.64 1.87
CA VAL A 529 -18.35 0.07 3.22
C VAL A 529 -17.04 -0.68 3.50
N THR A 530 -16.21 -0.12 4.36
CA THR A 530 -14.95 -0.76 4.77
C THR A 530 -15.19 -2.00 5.61
N THR A 531 -14.39 -3.04 5.40
CA THR A 531 -14.54 -4.34 6.07
C THR A 531 -13.36 -4.66 6.98
N VAL A 532 -12.19 -4.90 6.43
CA VAL A 532 -10.95 -5.23 7.14
C VAL A 532 -9.79 -4.37 6.64
N ASN A 533 -8.71 -4.28 7.42
CA ASN A 533 -7.42 -3.80 6.94
C ASN A 533 -6.62 -5.02 6.52
N ALA A 534 -6.51 -5.22 5.21
CA ALA A 534 -5.81 -6.35 4.64
C ALA A 534 -4.32 -6.26 4.87
N ALA A 535 -3.71 -7.35 5.31
CA ALA A 535 -2.27 -7.50 5.35
C ALA A 535 -1.67 -7.45 3.93
N ILE A 536 -0.55 -6.78 3.77
CA ILE A 536 0.26 -6.94 2.56
C ILE A 536 1.03 -8.25 2.71
N TRP A 537 0.41 -9.31 2.22
CA TRP A 537 0.94 -10.68 2.32
C TRP A 537 2.34 -10.77 1.72
N TYR A 538 3.25 -11.34 2.50
CA TYR A 538 4.63 -11.52 2.12
C TYR A 538 5.29 -12.62 2.95
N GLU A 539 5.72 -13.67 2.28
CA GLU A 539 6.46 -14.79 2.84
C GLU A 539 7.80 -14.95 2.12
N TYR A 540 8.79 -15.41 2.87
CA TYR A 540 10.11 -15.66 2.32
C TYR A 540 10.72 -16.96 2.84
N ASN A 541 11.53 -17.59 1.99
CA ASN A 541 12.35 -18.74 2.30
C ASN A 541 13.83 -18.40 2.14
N ASN A 542 14.50 -18.19 3.26
CA ASN A 542 15.90 -17.82 3.32
C ASN A 542 16.87 -19.01 3.16
N LYS A 543 16.41 -20.21 2.84
CA LYS A 543 17.26 -21.39 2.80
C LYS A 543 18.33 -21.32 1.73
N THR A 544 17.99 -20.86 0.55
CA THR A 544 18.89 -20.71 -0.59
C THR A 544 19.09 -19.28 -1.02
N ILE A 545 18.06 -18.46 -0.92
CA ILE A 545 18.07 -17.04 -1.28
C ILE A 545 18.04 -16.19 -0.02
N GLY A 546 18.98 -15.26 0.14
CA GLY A 546 19.03 -14.28 1.22
C GLY A 546 18.70 -12.88 0.73
N GLY A 547 18.67 -11.91 1.66
CA GLY A 547 18.47 -10.49 1.34
C GLY A 547 17.04 -9.98 1.49
N PHE A 548 16.08 -10.82 1.83
CA PHE A 548 14.68 -10.46 1.99
C PHE A 548 14.44 -9.40 3.10
N PRO A 549 13.50 -8.47 2.93
CA PRO A 549 13.07 -7.59 4.02
C PRO A 549 12.42 -8.42 5.13
N THR A 550 12.62 -8.00 6.37
CA THR A 550 12.09 -8.68 7.57
C THR A 550 11.65 -7.64 8.59
N ALA A 551 10.91 -8.03 9.62
CA ALA A 551 10.52 -7.13 10.70
C ALA A 551 11.72 -6.45 11.41
N ASN A 552 12.89 -7.09 11.41
CA ASN A 552 14.13 -6.54 11.98
C ASN A 552 14.98 -5.75 10.98
N ASN A 553 14.69 -5.86 9.69
CA ASN A 553 15.36 -5.17 8.60
C ASN A 553 14.33 -4.83 7.52
N ASN A 554 13.40 -3.94 7.85
CA ASN A 554 12.30 -3.50 7.03
C ASN A 554 12.72 -2.39 6.05
N TYR A 555 13.73 -2.64 5.24
CA TYR A 555 14.23 -1.66 4.27
C TYR A 555 13.23 -1.39 3.13
N TRP A 556 12.23 -2.26 2.92
CA TRP A 556 11.23 -2.17 1.86
C TRP A 556 10.01 -3.04 2.15
N VAL A 557 8.91 -2.83 1.40
CA VAL A 557 7.76 -3.74 1.38
C VAL A 557 8.11 -4.98 0.58
N GLY A 558 7.86 -6.17 1.13
CA GLY A 558 8.30 -7.43 0.55
C GLY A 558 7.37 -8.04 -0.50
N ALA A 559 6.18 -7.52 -0.69
CA ALA A 559 5.17 -8.12 -1.57
C ALA A 559 5.64 -8.21 -3.05
N PRO A 560 5.60 -9.41 -3.66
CA PRO A 560 6.20 -9.63 -4.98
C PRO A 560 5.35 -9.12 -6.16
N TRP A 561 4.26 -8.41 -5.92
CA TRP A 561 3.40 -7.84 -6.97
C TRP A 561 3.46 -6.30 -7.06
N GLN A 562 4.21 -5.62 -6.18
CA GLN A 562 4.22 -4.16 -6.13
C GLN A 562 5.10 -3.53 -7.21
N ASN A 563 4.50 -2.79 -8.14
CA ASN A 563 5.18 -1.91 -9.07
C ASN A 563 5.30 -0.47 -8.51
N PRO A 564 6.42 0.20 -8.71
CA PRO A 564 7.71 -0.29 -9.21
C PRO A 564 8.60 -0.90 -8.11
N ALA A 565 8.08 -1.05 -6.91
CA ALA A 565 8.83 -1.36 -5.69
C ALA A 565 9.48 -2.76 -5.65
N LEU A 566 8.93 -3.74 -6.37
CA LEU A 566 9.46 -5.10 -6.47
C LEU A 566 10.95 -5.14 -6.86
N GLU A 567 11.38 -4.25 -7.72
CA GLU A 567 12.75 -4.15 -8.19
C GLU A 567 13.75 -3.93 -7.06
N VAL A 568 13.43 -3.07 -6.08
CA VAL A 568 14.32 -2.78 -4.95
C VAL A 568 14.58 -4.04 -4.13
N VAL A 569 13.56 -4.84 -3.87
CA VAL A 569 13.73 -6.13 -3.17
C VAL A 569 14.59 -7.08 -4.02
N ALA A 570 14.28 -7.23 -5.30
CA ALA A 570 15.00 -8.13 -6.20
C ALA A 570 16.50 -7.83 -6.27
N LEU A 571 16.92 -6.57 -6.20
CA LEU A 571 18.31 -6.14 -6.15
C LEU A 571 19.02 -6.50 -4.83
N HIS A 572 18.29 -6.62 -3.72
CA HIS A 572 18.87 -7.04 -2.44
C HIS A 572 18.97 -8.57 -2.31
N LEU A 573 18.31 -9.33 -3.19
CA LEU A 573 18.34 -10.80 -3.12
C LEU A 573 19.65 -11.37 -3.67
N PHE A 574 20.16 -12.41 -3.01
CA PHE A 574 21.42 -13.08 -3.39
C PHE A 574 21.37 -14.59 -3.08
N ASP A 575 22.17 -15.39 -3.80
CA ASP A 575 22.39 -16.81 -3.48
C ASP A 575 23.23 -16.95 -2.22
N ARG A 576 22.72 -17.62 -1.20
CA ARG A 576 23.45 -17.86 0.06
C ARG A 576 24.63 -18.79 -0.10
N ALA A 577 24.68 -19.62 -1.14
CA ALA A 577 25.82 -20.48 -1.45
C ALA A 577 27.06 -19.67 -1.85
N ASP A 578 26.87 -18.47 -2.40
CA ASP A 578 27.96 -17.58 -2.81
C ASP A 578 28.54 -16.75 -1.65
N GLN A 579 27.86 -16.70 -0.53
CA GLN A 579 28.39 -16.11 0.70
C GLN A 579 29.22 -17.13 1.47
N LYS A 580 30.49 -17.34 1.07
CA LYS A 580 31.47 -17.86 2.04
C LYS A 580 31.56 -16.86 3.19
N PRO A 581 31.52 -17.32 4.46
CA PRO A 581 31.63 -16.43 5.60
C PRO A 581 32.97 -15.71 5.56
N SER A 582 32.99 -14.49 5.04
CA SER A 582 34.13 -13.61 5.19
C SER A 582 33.88 -12.77 6.43
N VAL A 583 34.70 -13.07 7.43
CA VAL A 583 35.02 -12.25 8.60
C VAL A 583 33.94 -12.24 9.68
N THR A 584 34.26 -12.90 10.77
CA THR A 584 33.76 -12.62 12.11
C THR A 584 33.80 -11.10 12.34
N VAL A 585 32.70 -10.43 12.13
CA VAL A 585 32.50 -9.08 12.66
C VAL A 585 32.38 -9.29 14.16
N THR A 586 33.48 -9.05 14.86
CA THR A 586 33.43 -8.83 16.30
C THR A 586 32.37 -7.76 16.52
N PRO A 587 31.31 -8.01 17.28
CA PRO A 587 30.29 -6.99 17.49
C PRO A 587 31.01 -5.78 18.06
N SER A 588 31.08 -4.70 17.29
CA SER A 588 31.42 -3.39 17.81
C SER A 588 30.41 -3.17 18.93
N LYS A 589 30.90 -3.13 20.17
CA LYS A 589 30.09 -2.70 21.29
C LYS A 589 29.75 -1.26 21.03
N THR A 590 28.65 -1.03 20.34
CA THR A 590 28.01 0.29 20.33
C THR A 590 27.71 0.59 21.79
N PRO A 591 28.24 1.64 22.37
CA PRO A 591 27.94 1.95 23.77
C PRO A 591 26.43 2.13 23.85
N ILE A 592 25.77 1.29 24.63
CA ILE A 592 24.36 1.44 24.97
C ILE A 592 24.20 2.89 25.43
N SER A 593 23.42 3.64 24.69
CA SER A 593 23.20 5.05 24.95
C SER A 593 22.92 5.27 26.44
N ASN A 594 23.57 6.25 27.08
CA ASN A 594 23.33 6.63 28.46
C ASN A 594 21.85 6.87 28.77
N TYR A 595 21.01 7.06 27.78
CA TYR A 595 19.56 7.12 27.83
C TYR A 595 18.90 5.82 28.32
N ILE A 596 19.39 4.64 27.91
CA ILE A 596 18.82 3.35 28.32
C ILE A 596 19.13 3.12 29.80
N TYR A 597 20.32 3.47 30.26
CA TYR A 597 20.65 3.42 31.69
C TYR A 597 19.82 4.39 32.54
N GLY A 598 19.51 5.57 32.00
CA GLY A 598 18.60 6.53 32.61
C GLY A 598 17.18 6.00 32.78
N ILE A 599 16.63 5.35 31.76
CA ILE A 599 15.29 4.74 31.77
C ILE A 599 15.23 3.57 32.75
N ILE A 600 16.22 2.69 32.76
CA ILE A 600 16.30 1.57 33.73
C ILE A 600 16.40 2.09 35.17
N ALA A 601 17.23 3.10 35.41
CA ALA A 601 17.34 3.71 36.72
C ALA A 601 16.02 4.35 37.18
N ALA A 602 15.30 5.02 36.31
CA ALA A 602 13.99 5.62 36.60
C ALA A 602 12.94 4.54 36.95
N ILE A 603 12.90 3.43 36.22
CA ILE A 603 11.98 2.31 36.49
C ILE A 603 12.29 1.67 37.86
N VAL A 604 13.56 1.48 38.22
CA VAL A 604 13.97 0.92 39.49
C VAL A 604 13.60 1.84 40.66
N ILE A 605 13.76 3.15 40.50
CA ILE A 605 13.36 4.15 41.48
C ILE A 605 11.84 4.14 41.70
N ILE A 606 11.05 4.10 40.62
CA ILE A 606 9.58 4.05 40.71
C ILE A 606 9.12 2.77 41.41
N ALA A 607 9.72 1.63 41.13
CA ALA A 607 9.42 0.37 41.78
C ALA A 607 9.77 0.42 43.31
N ALA A 608 10.92 0.98 43.67
CA ALA A 608 11.33 1.14 45.08
C ALA A 608 10.39 2.06 45.87
N VAL A 609 9.92 3.15 45.24
CA VAL A 609 8.93 4.07 45.84
C VAL A 609 7.57 3.38 46.04
N ALA A 610 7.12 2.60 45.05
CA ALA A 610 5.86 1.85 45.15
C ALA A 610 5.90 0.79 46.28
N VAL A 611 7.00 0.05 46.39
CA VAL A 611 7.22 -0.94 47.47
C VAL A 611 7.26 -0.25 48.83
N SER A 612 7.96 0.88 48.95
CA SER A 612 8.04 1.66 50.19
C SER A 612 6.66 2.21 50.60
N TYR A 613 5.87 2.67 49.63
CA TYR A 613 4.51 3.15 49.88
C TYR A 613 3.57 2.02 50.35
N ALA A 614 3.66 0.85 49.72
CA ALA A 614 2.90 -0.33 50.12
C ALA A 614 3.27 -0.79 51.52
N TYR A 615 4.55 -0.80 51.87
CA TYR A 615 5.05 -1.15 53.21
C TYR A 615 4.58 -0.17 54.31
N ILE A 616 4.62 1.12 54.02
CA ILE A 616 4.13 2.16 54.97
C ILE A 616 2.60 2.02 55.18
N ASN A 617 1.84 1.71 54.14
CA ASN A 617 0.40 1.54 54.27
C ASN A 617 0.01 0.22 54.98
N LYS A 618 0.79 -0.85 54.80
CA LYS A 618 0.63 -2.09 55.58
C LYS A 618 0.83 -1.85 57.07
N ASN A 619 1.92 -1.20 57.41
CA ASN A 619 2.22 -0.89 58.85
C ASN A 619 1.20 0.08 59.49
N LYS A 620 0.52 0.93 58.68
CA LYS A 620 -0.58 1.77 59.19
C LYS A 620 -1.86 1.00 59.42
N LYS A 621 -2.15 -0.04 58.63
CA LYS A 621 -3.29 -0.92 58.86
C LYS A 621 -3.09 -1.79 60.10
N GLU A 622 -1.90 -2.33 60.31
CA GLU A 622 -1.58 -3.13 61.49
C GLU A 622 -1.64 -2.32 62.80
N LYS A 623 -1.23 -1.05 62.80
CA LYS A 623 -1.39 -0.14 63.95
C LYS A 623 -2.84 0.32 64.22
N LYS A 624 -3.76 0.15 63.28
CA LYS A 624 -5.18 0.42 63.48
C LYS A 624 -5.96 -0.81 63.98
N PHE A 625 -5.37 -2.00 63.86
CA PHE A 625 -6.01 -3.24 64.34
C PHE A 625 -5.61 -3.57 65.80
N ASN A 626 -4.55 -2.92 66.32
CA ASN A 626 -4.04 -3.11 67.71
C ASN A 626 -4.37 -1.91 68.64
N LYS A 627 -5.35 -1.09 68.30
CA LYS A 627 -6.07 -0.13 69.12
C LYS A 627 -7.58 -0.49 69.05
#